data_21583b03dd04ed66442a1a360e552afb
#
_entry.id   21583b03dd04ed66442a1a360e552afb
#
_cell.length_a   1.000
_cell.length_b   1.000
_cell.length_c   1.000
_cell.angle_alpha   90.00
_cell.angle_beta   90.00
_cell.angle_gamma   90.00
#
_symmetry.space_group_name_H-M   'P 1'
#
loop_
_entity.id
_entity.type
_entity.pdbx_description
1 polymer ?
#
loop_
_entity_poly.entity_id
_entity_poly.type
_entity_poly.pdbx_seq_one_letter_code
_entity_poly.pdbx_strand_id
1 'polypeptide(L)'
;DINHEDLKPIIWTNPKEIPGNGIDDDKNGYIDDVHGWNFLGDINQENLEYVRILKKGNTNDPDYKRAEKKYNKEYQEANEKIETYSQIRDRIAQSDALIQKQLGKKEYTEEDLDLIDTSSSLQLAGAVRGMKYLLGNGVNIKETIEELSEGVKHYEERIKYGLNKEFNPRAVLKDNPDDINDKFYGNNNVIGPTAEGALHGTHVAGIIAAVRHNNIGMDGVADHV
;
A
#
# COMPACT_ATOMS: atom_id res chain seq x y z
N ASP A 1 -8.42 -10.41 -4.99
CA ASP A 1 -9.89 -10.41 -4.91
C ASP A 1 -10.46 -11.57 -5.74
N ILE A 2 -11.02 -12.57 -5.06
CA ILE A 2 -11.65 -13.74 -5.69
C ILE A 2 -12.98 -13.43 -6.40
N ASN A 3 -13.52 -12.23 -6.23
CA ASN A 3 -14.74 -11.78 -6.88
C ASN A 3 -14.47 -10.96 -8.14
N HIS A 4 -13.18 -10.73 -8.49
CA HIS A 4 -12.82 -10.01 -9.70
C HIS A 4 -13.37 -10.73 -10.94
N GLU A 5 -14.07 -10.02 -11.82
CA GLU A 5 -14.82 -10.59 -12.95
C GLU A 5 -13.97 -11.45 -13.88
N ASP A 6 -12.70 -11.08 -14.05
CA ASP A 6 -11.75 -11.74 -14.94
C ASP A 6 -10.93 -12.87 -14.26
N LEU A 7 -11.11 -13.07 -12.95
CA LEU A 7 -10.46 -14.13 -12.17
C LEU A 7 -11.46 -15.14 -11.62
N LYS A 8 -12.68 -14.70 -11.30
CA LYS A 8 -13.70 -15.52 -10.65
C LYS A 8 -13.94 -16.88 -11.32
N PRO A 9 -13.94 -16.99 -12.66
CA PRO A 9 -14.18 -18.31 -13.32
C PRO A 9 -13.09 -19.36 -13.10
N ILE A 10 -11.88 -18.92 -12.71
CA ILE A 10 -10.71 -19.77 -12.54
C ILE A 10 -10.27 -19.93 -11.08
N ILE A 11 -10.97 -19.27 -10.15
CA ILE A 11 -10.65 -19.41 -8.72
C ILE A 11 -10.86 -20.87 -8.28
N TRP A 12 -9.82 -21.45 -7.71
CA TRP A 12 -9.88 -22.78 -7.13
C TRP A 12 -10.93 -22.86 -6.02
N THR A 13 -11.64 -23.97 -6.00
CA THR A 13 -12.65 -24.26 -4.97
C THR A 13 -12.35 -25.62 -4.36
N ASN A 14 -12.29 -25.71 -3.03
CA ASN A 14 -12.14 -26.98 -2.32
C ASN A 14 -13.40 -27.85 -2.54
N PRO A 15 -13.29 -28.96 -3.29
CA PRO A 15 -14.47 -29.76 -3.63
C PRO A 15 -14.99 -30.58 -2.45
N LYS A 16 -14.29 -30.57 -1.31
CA LYS A 16 -14.66 -31.33 -0.12
C LYS A 16 -15.37 -30.47 0.93
N GLU A 17 -15.33 -29.15 0.76
CA GLU A 17 -16.01 -28.21 1.67
C GLU A 17 -17.41 -27.87 1.19
N ILE A 18 -18.34 -27.76 2.12
CA ILE A 18 -19.71 -27.27 1.88
C ILE A 18 -19.76 -25.81 2.33
N PRO A 19 -19.83 -24.85 1.39
CA PRO A 19 -19.68 -23.42 1.71
C PRO A 19 -20.65 -22.91 2.77
N GLY A 20 -20.12 -22.25 3.81
CA GLY A 20 -20.90 -21.51 4.79
C GLY A 20 -21.66 -22.39 5.81
N ASN A 21 -21.29 -23.66 5.99
CA ASN A 21 -21.94 -24.54 6.96
C ASN A 21 -21.28 -24.45 8.37
N GLY A 22 -20.13 -23.79 8.51
CA GLY A 22 -19.38 -23.65 9.75
C GLY A 22 -18.70 -24.94 10.23
N ILE A 23 -18.48 -25.90 9.33
CA ILE A 23 -17.86 -27.20 9.62
C ILE A 23 -16.61 -27.36 8.74
N ASP A 24 -15.56 -27.96 9.27
CA ASP A 24 -14.42 -28.48 8.56
C ASP A 24 -14.79 -29.87 8.01
N ASP A 25 -15.36 -29.89 6.78
CA ASP A 25 -15.92 -31.12 6.20
C ASP A 25 -14.82 -32.11 5.79
N ASP A 26 -13.64 -31.65 5.39
CA ASP A 26 -12.53 -32.50 4.99
C ASP A 26 -11.55 -32.81 6.13
N LYS A 27 -11.77 -32.22 7.30
CA LYS A 27 -11.01 -32.45 8.54
C LYS A 27 -9.52 -32.12 8.41
N ASN A 28 -9.23 -31.07 7.66
CA ASN A 28 -7.88 -30.56 7.48
C ASN A 28 -7.45 -29.55 8.59
N GLY A 29 -8.38 -29.11 9.42
CA GLY A 29 -8.20 -28.16 10.53
C GLY A 29 -8.66 -26.74 10.20
N TYR A 30 -9.25 -26.49 9.03
CA TYR A 30 -9.66 -25.17 8.56
C TYR A 30 -11.14 -25.17 8.16
N ILE A 31 -11.96 -24.42 8.89
CA ILE A 31 -13.42 -24.41 8.71
C ILE A 31 -13.80 -23.56 7.49
N ASP A 32 -14.62 -24.13 6.58
CA ASP A 32 -15.07 -23.44 5.37
C ASP A 32 -13.92 -22.86 4.51
N ASP A 33 -12.81 -23.60 4.35
CA ASP A 33 -11.67 -23.17 3.55
C ASP A 33 -11.90 -23.34 2.03
N VAL A 34 -13.10 -22.94 1.59
CA VAL A 34 -13.63 -23.13 0.24
C VAL A 34 -12.69 -22.62 -0.85
N HIS A 35 -12.05 -21.47 -0.65
CA HIS A 35 -11.10 -20.84 -1.57
C HIS A 35 -9.69 -20.75 -0.98
N GLY A 36 -9.38 -21.59 0.02
CA GLY A 36 -8.14 -21.55 0.76
C GLY A 36 -8.27 -20.84 2.10
N TRP A 37 -7.13 -20.45 2.70
CA TRP A 37 -7.09 -19.93 4.06
C TRP A 37 -6.23 -18.67 4.16
N ASN A 38 -6.73 -17.70 4.92
CA ASN A 38 -6.02 -16.46 5.22
C ASN A 38 -5.33 -16.58 6.60
N PHE A 39 -4.05 -16.89 6.61
CA PHE A 39 -3.24 -16.98 7.84
C PHE A 39 -2.98 -15.63 8.51
N LEU A 40 -3.23 -14.51 7.84
CA LEU A 40 -3.19 -13.19 8.47
C LEU A 40 -4.53 -12.81 9.12
N GLY A 41 -5.61 -13.54 8.83
CA GLY A 41 -6.94 -13.25 9.38
C GLY A 41 -7.37 -11.81 9.11
N ASP A 42 -7.71 -11.09 10.16
CA ASP A 42 -8.14 -9.69 10.09
C ASP A 42 -6.98 -8.69 10.22
N ILE A 43 -5.74 -9.16 10.05
CA ILE A 43 -4.55 -8.31 10.05
C ILE A 43 -4.19 -7.92 8.63
N ASN A 44 -3.98 -6.62 8.39
CA ASN A 44 -3.44 -6.06 7.15
C ASN A 44 -2.12 -5.33 7.36
N GLN A 45 -1.62 -5.27 8.60
CA GLN A 45 -0.36 -4.63 8.96
C GLN A 45 0.45 -5.53 9.89
N GLU A 46 1.76 -5.60 9.68
CA GLU A 46 2.66 -6.43 10.48
C GLU A 46 3.96 -5.70 10.78
N ASN A 47 4.65 -6.12 11.85
CA ASN A 47 6.01 -5.67 12.10
C ASN A 47 6.99 -6.33 11.11
N LEU A 48 8.02 -5.59 10.74
CA LEU A 48 9.14 -6.15 10.00
C LEU A 48 9.95 -7.09 10.91
N GLU A 49 10.47 -8.20 10.37
CA GLU A 49 11.10 -9.23 11.18
C GLU A 49 12.25 -8.72 12.07
N TYR A 50 13.09 -7.84 11.54
CA TYR A 50 14.16 -7.23 12.34
C TYR A 50 13.65 -6.36 13.51
N VAL A 51 12.44 -5.79 13.40
CA VAL A 51 11.78 -5.09 14.51
C VAL A 51 11.35 -6.09 15.58
N ARG A 52 10.86 -7.27 15.18
CA ARG A 52 10.51 -8.35 16.12
C ARG A 52 11.72 -8.87 16.88
N ILE A 53 12.88 -9.01 16.23
CA ILE A 53 14.16 -9.35 16.89
C ILE A 53 14.49 -8.31 17.96
N LEU A 54 14.35 -7.01 17.63
CA LEU A 54 14.61 -5.93 18.60
C LEU A 54 13.61 -5.93 19.77
N LYS A 55 12.33 -6.20 19.50
CA LYS A 55 11.28 -6.30 20.55
C LYS A 55 11.60 -7.39 21.58
N LYS A 56 12.16 -8.50 21.16
CA LYS A 56 12.60 -9.59 22.08
C LYS A 56 13.71 -9.15 23.04
N GLY A 57 14.47 -8.09 22.71
CA GLY A 57 15.48 -7.50 23.56
C GLY A 57 16.70 -8.40 23.87
N ASN A 58 16.82 -9.54 23.17
CA ASN A 58 17.95 -10.45 23.38
C ASN A 58 19.18 -9.95 22.62
N THR A 59 20.02 -9.16 23.29
CA THR A 59 21.26 -8.61 22.73
C THR A 59 22.33 -9.66 22.40
N ASN A 60 22.17 -10.90 22.86
CA ASN A 60 23.04 -12.03 22.53
C ASN A 60 22.58 -12.76 21.26
N ASP A 61 21.42 -12.41 20.70
CA ASP A 61 20.97 -12.91 19.40
C ASP A 61 21.99 -12.52 18.32
N PRO A 62 22.49 -13.45 17.50
CA PRO A 62 23.49 -13.17 16.47
C PRO A 62 23.01 -12.13 15.45
N ASP A 63 21.71 -12.00 15.24
CA ASP A 63 21.13 -11.04 14.33
C ASP A 63 20.78 -9.68 14.96
N TYR A 64 20.85 -9.53 16.31
CA TYR A 64 20.41 -8.32 16.99
C TYR A 64 21.10 -7.05 16.49
N LYS A 65 22.43 -7.05 16.38
CA LYS A 65 23.18 -5.87 15.89
C LYS A 65 22.86 -5.52 14.44
N ARG A 66 22.63 -6.53 13.62
CA ARG A 66 22.23 -6.33 12.21
C ARG A 66 20.83 -5.76 12.12
N ALA A 67 19.90 -6.27 12.93
CA ALA A 67 18.54 -5.79 13.06
C ALA A 67 18.51 -4.32 13.52
N GLU A 68 19.31 -3.98 14.55
CA GLU A 68 19.41 -2.61 15.08
C GLU A 68 19.93 -1.63 14.03
N LYS A 69 21.01 -1.98 13.34
CA LYS A 69 21.56 -1.15 12.26
C LYS A 69 20.55 -0.93 11.16
N LYS A 70 19.84 -1.98 10.75
CA LYS A 70 18.81 -1.90 9.70
C LYS A 70 17.63 -1.05 10.15
N TYR A 71 17.15 -1.25 11.37
CA TYR A 71 16.08 -0.47 11.97
C TYR A 71 16.40 1.03 12.00
N ASN A 72 17.55 1.39 12.54
CA ASN A 72 17.95 2.79 12.66
C ASN A 72 18.05 3.47 11.29
N LYS A 73 18.63 2.77 10.30
CA LYS A 73 18.73 3.27 8.93
C LYS A 73 17.33 3.49 8.33
N GLU A 74 16.47 2.49 8.35
CA GLU A 74 15.17 2.57 7.69
C GLU A 74 14.20 3.51 8.41
N TYR A 75 14.31 3.64 9.73
CA TYR A 75 13.54 4.62 10.50
C TYR A 75 13.93 6.05 10.15
N GLN A 76 15.24 6.31 10.03
CA GLN A 76 15.75 7.61 9.58
C GLN A 76 15.30 7.91 8.15
N GLU A 77 15.52 6.98 7.22
CA GLU A 77 15.11 7.13 5.80
C GLU A 77 13.60 7.41 5.67
N ALA A 78 12.76 6.73 6.46
CA ALA A 78 11.33 6.96 6.44
C ALA A 78 10.96 8.39 6.88
N ASN A 79 11.57 8.89 7.97
CA ASN A 79 11.34 10.27 8.43
C ASN A 79 11.83 11.30 7.40
N GLU A 80 13.01 11.11 6.81
CA GLU A 80 13.55 11.99 5.77
C GLU A 80 12.64 12.03 4.53
N LYS A 81 12.05 10.89 4.15
CA LYS A 81 11.10 10.80 3.04
C LYS A 81 9.79 11.52 3.34
N ILE A 82 9.23 11.32 4.54
CA ILE A 82 8.02 12.04 4.98
C ILE A 82 8.26 13.55 4.90
N GLU A 83 9.35 14.02 5.46
CA GLU A 83 9.68 15.44 5.45
C GLU A 83 9.85 15.99 4.03
N THR A 84 10.65 15.29 3.20
CA THR A 84 10.94 15.70 1.83
C THR A 84 9.66 15.75 0.99
N TYR A 85 8.87 14.69 1.01
CA TYR A 85 7.65 14.59 0.19
C TYR A 85 6.59 15.59 0.67
N SER A 86 6.44 15.79 1.98
CA SER A 86 5.54 16.79 2.54
C SER A 86 5.93 18.21 2.11
N GLN A 87 7.21 18.55 2.21
CA GLN A 87 7.70 19.89 1.81
C GLN A 87 7.49 20.16 0.32
N ILE A 88 7.78 19.18 -0.55
CA ILE A 88 7.57 19.33 -2.00
C ILE A 88 6.08 19.45 -2.30
N ARG A 89 5.24 18.54 -1.78
CA ARG A 89 3.78 18.56 -1.93
C ARG A 89 3.18 19.90 -1.51
N ASP A 90 3.51 20.34 -0.31
CA ASP A 90 2.94 21.57 0.27
C ASP A 90 3.37 22.82 -0.51
N ARG A 91 4.61 22.84 -0.99
CA ARG A 91 5.10 23.91 -1.85
C ARG A 91 4.37 23.96 -3.18
N ILE A 92 4.16 22.82 -3.83
CA ILE A 92 3.40 22.74 -5.09
C ILE A 92 1.96 23.14 -4.86
N ALA A 93 1.30 22.58 -3.84
CA ALA A 93 -0.10 22.88 -3.51
C ALA A 93 -0.33 24.36 -3.16
N GLN A 94 0.58 24.98 -2.39
CA GLN A 94 0.51 26.41 -2.07
C GLN A 94 0.70 27.27 -3.32
N SER A 95 1.62 26.92 -4.20
CA SER A 95 1.86 27.63 -5.45
C SER A 95 0.66 27.53 -6.38
N ASP A 96 0.08 26.33 -6.51
CA ASP A 96 -1.13 26.05 -7.29
C ASP A 96 -2.33 26.88 -6.78
N ALA A 97 -2.61 26.83 -5.48
CA ALA A 97 -3.69 27.60 -4.87
C ALA A 97 -3.51 29.12 -5.05
N LEU A 98 -2.29 29.62 -4.97
CA LEU A 98 -1.99 31.05 -5.17
C LEU A 98 -2.27 31.49 -6.62
N ILE A 99 -1.87 30.67 -7.59
CA ILE A 99 -2.10 30.90 -9.01
C ILE A 99 -3.58 30.81 -9.37
N GLN A 100 -4.28 29.78 -8.90
CA GLN A 100 -5.72 29.63 -9.08
C GLN A 100 -6.49 30.86 -8.57
N LYS A 101 -6.11 31.35 -7.39
CA LYS A 101 -6.70 32.57 -6.81
C LYS A 101 -6.44 33.79 -7.68
N GLN A 102 -5.23 33.94 -8.21
CA GLN A 102 -4.84 35.09 -9.04
C GLN A 102 -5.55 35.09 -10.38
N LEU A 103 -5.72 33.90 -10.99
CA LEU A 103 -6.39 33.72 -12.28
C LEU A 103 -7.92 33.65 -12.16
N GLY A 104 -8.46 33.37 -10.97
CA GLY A 104 -9.89 33.16 -10.76
C GLY A 104 -10.43 31.87 -11.39
N LYS A 105 -9.57 30.91 -11.70
CA LYS A 105 -9.94 29.61 -12.29
C LYS A 105 -9.16 28.45 -11.68
N LYS A 106 -9.74 27.25 -11.69
CA LYS A 106 -9.15 26.03 -11.07
C LYS A 106 -8.11 25.35 -11.96
N GLU A 107 -8.30 25.43 -13.27
CA GLU A 107 -7.39 24.82 -14.25
C GLU A 107 -6.74 25.93 -15.08
N TYR A 108 -5.47 25.78 -15.35
CA TYR A 108 -4.68 26.76 -16.09
C TYR A 108 -3.56 26.09 -16.86
N THR A 109 -3.11 26.74 -17.92
CA THR A 109 -2.00 26.31 -18.78
C THR A 109 -0.75 27.12 -18.51
N GLU A 110 0.36 26.77 -19.17
CA GLU A 110 1.59 27.53 -19.10
C GLU A 110 1.40 28.98 -19.63
N GLU A 111 0.60 29.12 -20.70
CA GLU A 111 0.31 30.44 -21.31
C GLU A 111 -0.50 31.34 -20.34
N ASP A 112 -1.38 30.78 -19.54
CA ASP A 112 -2.12 31.55 -18.52
C ASP A 112 -1.19 32.17 -17.49
N LEU A 113 -0.07 31.51 -17.18
CA LEU A 113 0.92 32.01 -16.23
C LEU A 113 1.66 33.26 -16.76
N ASP A 114 1.72 33.45 -18.08
CA ASP A 114 2.29 34.65 -18.70
C ASP A 114 1.43 35.92 -18.46
N LEU A 115 0.13 35.73 -18.16
CA LEU A 115 -0.80 36.82 -17.92
C LEU A 115 -0.74 37.34 -16.48
N ILE A 116 -0.01 36.68 -15.58
CA ILE A 116 0.06 37.05 -14.16
C ILE A 116 1.09 38.15 -13.95
N ASP A 117 0.64 39.33 -13.46
CA ASP A 117 1.57 40.35 -12.99
C ASP A 117 2.20 39.96 -11.64
N THR A 118 3.49 39.64 -11.70
CA THR A 118 4.27 39.21 -10.53
C THR A 118 5.07 40.32 -9.87
N SER A 119 4.97 41.59 -10.36
CA SER A 119 5.83 42.68 -9.95
C SER A 119 5.64 43.05 -8.46
N SER A 120 4.46 42.82 -7.91
CA SER A 120 4.09 43.18 -6.54
C SER A 120 4.40 42.14 -5.47
N SER A 121 4.77 40.90 -5.85
CA SER A 121 4.93 39.78 -4.91
C SER A 121 6.02 38.78 -5.33
N LEU A 122 7.09 38.74 -4.53
CA LEU A 122 8.16 37.74 -4.71
C LEU A 122 7.66 36.32 -4.56
N GLN A 123 6.67 36.11 -3.68
CA GLN A 123 6.06 34.76 -3.50
C GLN A 123 5.30 34.35 -4.76
N LEU A 124 4.50 35.25 -5.33
CA LEU A 124 3.78 34.96 -6.59
C LEU A 124 4.74 34.73 -7.75
N ALA A 125 5.80 35.55 -7.85
CA ALA A 125 6.85 35.36 -8.87
C ALA A 125 7.54 34.00 -8.74
N GLY A 126 7.81 33.55 -7.51
CA GLY A 126 8.35 32.22 -7.22
C GLY A 126 7.40 31.08 -7.60
N ALA A 127 6.12 31.24 -7.27
CA ALA A 127 5.07 30.28 -7.61
C ALA A 127 4.91 30.13 -9.14
N VAL A 128 4.77 31.24 -9.86
CA VAL A 128 4.64 31.26 -11.34
C VAL A 128 5.85 30.60 -12.00
N ARG A 129 7.07 30.95 -11.56
CA ARG A 129 8.28 30.34 -12.11
C ARG A 129 8.35 28.83 -11.90
N GLY A 130 8.01 28.39 -10.67
CA GLY A 130 8.00 26.96 -10.34
C GLY A 130 6.98 26.18 -11.15
N MET A 131 5.75 26.73 -11.26
CA MET A 131 4.68 26.05 -12.01
C MET A 131 4.93 26.05 -13.52
N LYS A 132 5.50 27.11 -14.09
CA LYS A 132 5.96 27.10 -15.50
C LYS A 132 6.98 26.00 -15.75
N TYR A 133 7.94 25.83 -14.86
CA TYR A 133 8.91 24.76 -14.99
C TYR A 133 8.25 23.38 -14.99
N LEU A 134 7.31 23.13 -14.08
CA LEU A 134 6.61 21.86 -14.00
C LEU A 134 5.73 21.60 -15.24
N LEU A 135 4.88 22.55 -15.60
CA LEU A 135 4.00 22.42 -16.78
C LEU A 135 4.78 22.32 -18.09
N GLY A 136 5.84 23.11 -18.28
CA GLY A 136 6.69 23.06 -19.46
C GLY A 136 7.45 21.72 -19.61
N ASN A 137 7.59 20.95 -18.52
CA ASN A 137 8.10 19.58 -18.54
C ASN A 137 7.00 18.50 -18.59
N GLY A 138 5.74 18.90 -18.83
CA GLY A 138 4.60 17.97 -18.94
C GLY A 138 4.14 17.37 -17.63
N VAL A 139 4.45 17.98 -16.48
CA VAL A 139 4.07 17.49 -15.16
C VAL A 139 2.60 17.80 -14.89
N ASN A 140 1.82 16.78 -14.57
CA ASN A 140 0.45 16.95 -14.06
C ASN A 140 0.48 17.33 -12.58
N ILE A 141 0.11 18.56 -12.26
CA ILE A 141 0.20 19.11 -10.92
C ILE A 141 -0.66 18.35 -9.91
N LYS A 142 -1.89 18.05 -10.28
CA LYS A 142 -2.83 17.34 -9.42
C LYS A 142 -2.33 15.92 -9.11
N GLU A 143 -1.96 15.18 -10.13
CA GLU A 143 -1.42 13.83 -10.01
C GLU A 143 -0.14 13.81 -9.16
N THR A 144 0.76 14.77 -9.38
CA THR A 144 1.99 14.88 -8.58
C THR A 144 1.70 15.15 -7.10
N ILE A 145 0.70 15.97 -6.76
CA ILE A 145 0.28 16.21 -5.37
C ILE A 145 -0.30 14.92 -4.76
N GLU A 146 -1.09 14.18 -5.53
CA GLU A 146 -1.67 12.89 -5.11
C GLU A 146 -0.56 11.85 -4.87
N GLU A 147 0.36 11.66 -5.81
CA GLU A 147 1.50 10.74 -5.68
C GLU A 147 2.39 11.06 -4.46
N LEU A 148 2.69 12.34 -4.24
CA LEU A 148 3.47 12.78 -3.08
C LEU A 148 2.71 12.51 -1.76
N SER A 149 1.38 12.70 -1.77
CA SER A 149 0.54 12.43 -0.60
C SER A 149 0.48 10.93 -0.28
N GLU A 150 0.39 10.09 -1.29
CA GLU A 150 0.47 8.63 -1.15
C GLU A 150 1.85 8.20 -0.65
N GLY A 151 2.91 8.84 -1.14
CA GLY A 151 4.27 8.61 -0.67
C GLY A 151 4.44 8.96 0.81
N VAL A 152 3.90 10.09 1.27
CA VAL A 152 3.89 10.48 2.70
C VAL A 152 3.13 9.42 3.51
N LYS A 153 1.92 9.07 3.11
CA LYS A 153 1.09 8.07 3.78
C LYS A 153 1.81 6.72 3.89
N HIS A 154 2.45 6.28 2.82
CA HIS A 154 3.22 5.03 2.82
C HIS A 154 4.29 4.99 3.91
N TYR A 155 5.09 6.05 4.04
CA TYR A 155 6.16 6.09 5.04
C TYR A 155 5.62 6.33 6.46
N GLU A 156 4.52 7.07 6.62
CA GLU A 156 3.82 7.21 7.91
C GLU A 156 3.29 5.85 8.40
N GLU A 157 2.65 5.08 7.52
CA GLU A 157 2.18 3.72 7.83
C GLU A 157 3.35 2.77 8.13
N ARG A 158 4.46 2.90 7.42
CA ARG A 158 5.67 2.13 7.70
C ARG A 158 6.21 2.41 9.11
N ILE A 159 6.25 3.67 9.55
CA ILE A 159 6.63 4.05 10.93
C ILE A 159 5.60 3.57 11.94
N LYS A 160 4.32 3.76 11.64
CA LYS A 160 3.21 3.46 12.53
C LYS A 160 3.08 1.95 12.81
N TYR A 161 3.37 1.12 11.85
CA TYR A 161 3.17 -0.33 11.91
C TYR A 161 4.48 -1.11 11.79
N GLY A 162 5.07 -1.15 10.60
CA GLY A 162 6.22 -1.99 10.29
C GLY A 162 7.45 -1.74 11.18
N LEU A 163 7.74 -0.47 11.48
CA LEU A 163 8.86 -0.01 12.30
C LEU A 163 8.47 0.26 13.77
N ASN A 164 7.21 0.07 14.16
CA ASN A 164 6.75 0.37 15.50
C ASN A 164 6.99 -0.82 16.44
N LYS A 165 7.92 -0.67 17.37
CA LYS A 165 8.25 -1.70 18.37
C LYS A 165 7.10 -2.00 19.34
N GLU A 166 6.18 -1.06 19.54
CA GLU A 166 5.02 -1.24 20.44
C GLU A 166 3.81 -1.86 19.72
N PHE A 167 3.82 -1.87 18.39
CA PHE A 167 2.72 -2.45 17.61
C PHE A 167 2.73 -3.98 17.71
N ASN A 168 1.59 -4.59 18.04
CA ASN A 168 1.44 -6.05 18.13
C ASN A 168 0.14 -6.50 17.42
N PRO A 169 0.16 -6.70 16.11
CA PRO A 169 -1.00 -7.16 15.36
C PRO A 169 -1.38 -8.60 15.70
N ARG A 170 -0.41 -9.44 16.10
CA ARG A 170 -0.63 -10.86 16.36
C ARG A 170 -1.48 -11.15 17.59
N ALA A 171 -1.71 -10.14 18.46
CA ALA A 171 -2.70 -10.26 19.53
C ALA A 171 -4.12 -10.57 19.03
N VAL A 172 -4.46 -10.15 17.81
CA VAL A 172 -5.73 -10.44 17.15
C VAL A 172 -5.77 -11.87 16.61
N LEU A 173 -4.68 -12.33 16.01
CA LEU A 173 -4.54 -13.70 15.48
C LEU A 173 -4.54 -14.75 16.57
N LYS A 174 -4.00 -14.42 17.74
CA LYS A 174 -3.74 -15.36 18.84
C LYS A 174 -2.79 -16.50 18.47
N ASP A 175 -1.97 -16.31 17.43
CA ASP A 175 -0.92 -17.25 17.04
C ASP A 175 0.28 -17.15 17.98
N ASN A 176 1.08 -18.22 18.00
CA ASN A 176 2.36 -18.23 18.69
C ASN A 176 3.52 -18.19 17.67
N PRO A 177 4.10 -16.99 17.39
CA PRO A 177 5.14 -16.85 16.38
C PRO A 177 6.47 -17.56 16.73
N ASP A 178 6.62 -18.08 17.94
CA ASP A 178 7.78 -18.83 18.39
C ASP A 178 7.58 -20.36 18.31
N ASP A 179 6.38 -20.82 17.98
CA ASP A 179 6.07 -22.23 17.75
C ASP A 179 5.85 -22.52 16.25
N ILE A 180 6.83 -23.17 15.63
CA ILE A 180 6.74 -23.53 14.20
C ILE A 180 5.62 -24.54 13.90
N ASN A 181 5.06 -25.21 14.91
CA ASN A 181 3.96 -26.14 14.75
C ASN A 181 2.58 -25.46 14.88
N ASP A 182 2.54 -24.21 15.32
CA ASP A 182 1.29 -23.46 15.38
C ASP A 182 0.83 -23.12 13.96
N LYS A 183 -0.32 -23.64 13.55
CA LYS A 183 -0.85 -23.54 12.19
C LYS A 183 -2.37 -23.34 12.12
N PHE A 184 -3.07 -23.45 13.25
CA PHE A 184 -4.53 -23.35 13.29
C PHE A 184 -4.96 -21.94 13.75
N TYR A 185 -4.58 -20.94 12.98
CA TYR A 185 -4.93 -19.54 13.19
C TYR A 185 -5.35 -18.88 11.85
N GLY A 186 -5.90 -17.68 11.91
CA GLY A 186 -6.43 -17.00 10.73
C GLY A 186 -7.92 -17.24 10.49
N ASN A 187 -8.37 -17.06 9.27
CA ASN A 187 -9.77 -17.27 8.87
C ASN A 187 -9.90 -17.61 7.37
N ASN A 188 -11.12 -17.89 6.92
CA ASN A 188 -11.44 -18.22 5.53
C ASN A 188 -11.71 -16.99 4.65
N ASN A 189 -11.51 -15.76 5.14
CA ASN A 189 -11.60 -14.56 4.33
C ASN A 189 -10.31 -14.34 3.53
N VAL A 190 -10.16 -15.02 2.41
CA VAL A 190 -8.96 -14.95 1.56
C VAL A 190 -8.77 -13.62 0.82
N ILE A 191 -9.77 -12.73 0.84
CA ILE A 191 -9.64 -11.35 0.31
C ILE A 191 -8.86 -10.48 1.31
N GLY A 192 -8.98 -10.79 2.62
CA GLY A 192 -8.44 -9.99 3.71
C GLY A 192 -9.42 -8.92 4.21
N PRO A 193 -9.01 -8.11 5.20
CA PRO A 193 -9.90 -7.19 5.90
C PRO A 193 -10.29 -5.95 5.08
N THR A 194 -9.53 -5.60 4.03
CA THR A 194 -9.81 -4.43 3.18
C THR A 194 -9.64 -4.77 1.69
N ALA A 195 -10.46 -4.14 0.83
CA ALA A 195 -10.36 -4.31 -0.61
C ALA A 195 -9.01 -3.79 -1.16
N GLU A 196 -8.50 -2.69 -0.58
CA GLU A 196 -7.20 -2.12 -0.95
C GLU A 196 -6.06 -3.10 -0.66
N GLY A 197 -6.15 -3.88 0.41
CA GLY A 197 -5.18 -4.93 0.74
C GLY A 197 -5.10 -6.03 -0.31
N ALA A 198 -6.18 -6.30 -1.03
CA ALA A 198 -6.23 -7.30 -2.09
C ALA A 198 -5.66 -6.84 -3.44
N LEU A 199 -5.43 -5.52 -3.63
CA LEU A 199 -5.05 -4.92 -4.93
C LEU A 199 -3.82 -5.59 -5.55
N HIS A 200 -2.72 -5.68 -4.80
CA HIS A 200 -1.47 -6.23 -5.33
C HIS A 200 -1.61 -7.71 -5.72
N GLY A 201 -2.22 -8.52 -4.84
CA GLY A 201 -2.46 -9.94 -5.12
C GLY A 201 -3.38 -10.17 -6.31
N THR A 202 -4.43 -9.36 -6.45
CA THR A 202 -5.34 -9.41 -7.60
C THR A 202 -4.61 -9.06 -8.90
N HIS A 203 -3.76 -8.03 -8.88
CA HIS A 203 -2.98 -7.61 -10.04
C HIS A 203 -1.99 -8.71 -10.47
N VAL A 204 -1.27 -9.32 -9.52
CA VAL A 204 -0.36 -10.44 -9.81
C VAL A 204 -1.12 -11.65 -10.36
N ALA A 205 -2.26 -12.00 -9.75
CA ALA A 205 -3.11 -13.09 -10.25
C ALA A 205 -3.65 -12.82 -11.65
N GLY A 206 -4.04 -11.57 -11.94
CA GLY A 206 -4.50 -11.15 -13.27
C GLY A 206 -3.44 -11.33 -14.35
N ILE A 207 -2.20 -10.88 -14.09
CA ILE A 207 -1.08 -11.07 -15.02
C ILE A 207 -0.84 -12.56 -15.31
N ILE A 208 -0.94 -13.41 -14.29
CA ILE A 208 -0.71 -14.84 -14.43
C ILE A 208 -1.86 -15.52 -15.18
N ALA A 209 -3.10 -15.25 -14.79
CA ALA A 209 -4.21 -16.15 -14.99
C ALA A 209 -5.55 -15.50 -15.40
N ALA A 210 -5.60 -14.21 -15.70
CA ALA A 210 -6.86 -13.60 -16.18
C ALA A 210 -7.41 -14.40 -17.34
N VAL A 211 -8.73 -14.58 -17.36
CA VAL A 211 -9.42 -15.44 -18.34
C VAL A 211 -9.20 -14.91 -19.75
N ARG A 212 -8.65 -15.78 -20.62
CA ARG A 212 -8.30 -15.38 -21.98
C ARG A 212 -9.51 -15.39 -22.91
N HIS A 213 -9.49 -14.48 -23.88
CA HIS A 213 -10.47 -14.42 -24.97
C HIS A 213 -11.93 -14.20 -24.54
N ASN A 214 -12.15 -13.61 -23.37
CA ASN A 214 -13.48 -13.31 -22.83
C ASN A 214 -13.94 -11.86 -23.08
N ASN A 215 -13.14 -11.02 -23.74
CA ASN A 215 -13.35 -9.60 -24.00
C ASN A 215 -13.46 -8.74 -22.72
N ILE A 216 -12.88 -9.21 -21.62
CA ILE A 216 -12.78 -8.49 -20.34
C ILE A 216 -11.30 -8.31 -20.04
N GLY A 217 -10.89 -7.10 -19.64
CA GLY A 217 -9.55 -6.82 -19.17
C GLY A 217 -8.43 -7.24 -20.12
N MET A 218 -7.54 -8.09 -19.67
CA MET A 218 -6.34 -8.56 -20.39
C MET A 218 -6.26 -10.09 -20.34
N ASP A 219 -5.66 -10.69 -21.37
CA ASP A 219 -5.36 -12.12 -21.34
C ASP A 219 -4.21 -12.43 -20.37
N GLY A 220 -4.43 -13.36 -19.44
CA GLY A 220 -3.38 -13.87 -18.57
C GLY A 220 -2.30 -14.61 -19.37
N VAL A 221 -1.10 -14.74 -18.78
CA VAL A 221 0.04 -15.43 -19.44
C VAL A 221 -0.20 -16.94 -19.54
N ALA A 222 -0.84 -17.53 -18.51
CA ALA A 222 -1.10 -18.97 -18.45
C ALA A 222 -2.52 -19.31 -18.94
N ASP A 223 -2.61 -20.33 -19.79
CA ASP A 223 -3.91 -20.82 -20.31
C ASP A 223 -4.64 -21.73 -19.31
N HIS A 224 -3.90 -22.44 -18.45
CA HIS A 224 -4.43 -23.41 -17.51
C HIS A 224 -3.73 -23.29 -16.17
N VAL A 225 -4.43 -22.84 -15.16
CA VAL A 225 -3.99 -22.68 -13.78
C VAL A 225 -5.03 -23.23 -12.82
#